data_be5dcc2ef082d706d304d9c8d0acc6fe
#
_entry.id   be5dcc2ef082d706d304d9c8d0acc6fe
#
_cell.length_a   1.000
_cell.length_b   1.000
_cell.length_c   1.000
_cell.angle_alpha   90.00
_cell.angle_beta   90.00
_cell.angle_gamma   90.00
#
_symmetry.space_group_name_H-M   'P 1'
#
loop_
_entity.id
_entity.type
_entity.pdbx_description
1 polymer ?
#
loop_
_entity_poly.entity_id
_entity_poly.type
_entity_poly.pdbx_seq_one_letter_code
_entity_poly.pdbx_strand_id
1 'polypeptide(L)'
;MNISPASLFTDIPRQLPEELCQTLFQNPNIRIERILSKGHYSAENTWYDQTQTEWVVLLQGQARISFVDSAPIDLNPGDYLLLPAHCKHRVDWTTSEPVCIWLAIHIQEENSNDYQNVGD
;
A
#
# COMPACT_ATOMS: atom_id res chain seq x y z
N MET A 1 -8.96 -27.48 -13.81
CA MET A 1 -8.50 -26.16 -13.34
C MET A 1 -6.98 -26.07 -13.51
N ASN A 2 -6.49 -25.05 -14.16
CA ASN A 2 -5.07 -24.82 -14.32
C ASN A 2 -4.63 -23.68 -13.40
N ILE A 3 -3.66 -23.98 -12.54
CA ILE A 3 -3.11 -22.98 -11.63
C ILE A 3 -1.66 -22.76 -12.04
N SER A 4 -1.33 -21.51 -12.36
CA SER A 4 0.02 -21.13 -12.75
C SER A 4 0.55 -20.04 -11.84
N PRO A 5 1.84 -20.08 -11.50
CA PRO A 5 2.42 -19.02 -10.67
C PRO A 5 2.60 -17.74 -11.47
N ALA A 6 2.47 -16.62 -10.79
CA ALA A 6 2.89 -15.32 -11.28
C ALA A 6 3.92 -14.76 -10.30
N SER A 7 4.70 -13.79 -10.72
CA SER A 7 5.74 -13.22 -9.87
C SER A 7 5.44 -11.75 -9.59
N LEU A 8 5.67 -11.34 -8.35
CA LEU A 8 5.59 -9.92 -7.98
C LEU A 8 6.79 -9.13 -8.52
N PHE A 9 7.82 -9.80 -9.02
CA PHE A 9 9.07 -9.17 -9.45
C PHE A 9 9.25 -9.10 -10.96
N THR A 10 8.27 -9.58 -11.75
CA THR A 10 8.35 -9.59 -13.21
C THR A 10 7.34 -8.62 -13.82
N ASP A 11 7.47 -8.41 -15.12
CA ASP A 11 6.54 -7.57 -15.89
C ASP A 11 6.48 -6.15 -15.35
N ILE A 12 7.65 -5.58 -15.07
CA ILE A 12 7.77 -4.22 -14.59
C ILE A 12 8.01 -3.32 -15.79
N PRO A 13 7.12 -2.34 -16.07
CA PRO A 13 7.33 -1.41 -17.18
C PRO A 13 8.65 -0.66 -17.04
N ARG A 14 9.35 -0.45 -18.17
CA ARG A 14 10.59 0.31 -18.17
C ARG A 14 10.37 1.76 -17.84
N GLN A 15 9.22 2.29 -18.25
CA GLN A 15 8.85 3.68 -17.99
C GLN A 15 7.63 3.70 -17.10
N LEU A 16 7.75 4.44 -16.01
CA LEU A 16 6.69 4.64 -15.04
C LEU A 16 6.55 6.14 -14.82
N PRO A 17 5.80 6.84 -15.70
CA PRO A 17 5.62 8.28 -15.50
C PRO A 17 4.84 8.59 -14.23
N GLU A 18 4.00 7.66 -13.80
CA GLU A 18 3.25 7.75 -12.56
C GLU A 18 3.35 6.44 -11.81
N GLU A 19 3.08 6.47 -10.50
CA GLU A 19 2.96 5.26 -9.70
C GLU A 19 1.89 4.36 -10.31
N LEU A 20 2.18 3.06 -10.39
CA LEU A 20 1.27 2.09 -11.00
C LEU A 20 0.72 1.16 -9.93
N CYS A 21 -0.59 1.14 -9.80
CA CYS A 21 -1.29 0.22 -8.90
C CYS A 21 -2.00 -0.85 -9.74
N GLN A 22 -1.66 -2.10 -9.48
CA GLN A 22 -2.20 -3.24 -10.22
C GLN A 22 -2.99 -4.13 -9.26
N THR A 23 -4.28 -4.31 -9.53
CA THR A 23 -5.11 -5.18 -8.70
C THR A 23 -4.82 -6.64 -9.04
N LEU A 24 -4.43 -7.41 -8.03
CA LEU A 24 -4.14 -8.84 -8.17
C LEU A 24 -5.35 -9.69 -7.82
N PHE A 25 -6.14 -9.25 -6.86
CA PHE A 25 -7.35 -9.90 -6.42
C PHE A 25 -8.26 -8.91 -5.74
N GLN A 26 -9.55 -9.06 -5.91
CA GLN A 26 -10.51 -8.18 -5.26
C GLN A 26 -11.83 -8.90 -5.02
N ASN A 27 -12.41 -8.64 -3.85
CA ASN A 27 -13.79 -8.98 -3.52
C ASN A 27 -14.36 -7.81 -2.70
N PRO A 28 -15.62 -7.86 -2.24
CA PRO A 28 -16.18 -6.72 -1.50
C PRO A 28 -15.43 -6.33 -0.24
N ASN A 29 -14.63 -7.23 0.34
CA ASN A 29 -13.98 -7.01 1.62
C ASN A 29 -12.47 -6.81 1.52
N ILE A 30 -11.84 -7.28 0.43
CA ILE A 30 -10.38 -7.30 0.31
C ILE A 30 -9.98 -6.88 -1.11
N ARG A 31 -8.92 -6.05 -1.18
CA ARG A 31 -8.24 -5.74 -2.45
C ARG A 31 -6.75 -5.93 -2.25
N ILE A 32 -6.14 -6.77 -3.07
CA ILE A 32 -4.71 -7.03 -3.06
C ILE A 32 -4.10 -6.36 -4.28
N GLU A 33 -3.09 -5.53 -4.06
CA GLU A 33 -2.45 -4.75 -5.11
C GLU A 33 -0.94 -4.91 -5.10
N ARG A 34 -0.36 -4.94 -6.30
CA ARG A 34 1.05 -4.64 -6.48
C ARG A 34 1.17 -3.17 -6.85
N ILE A 35 2.04 -2.45 -6.15
CA ILE A 35 2.27 -1.02 -6.40
C ILE A 35 3.74 -0.87 -6.83
N LEU A 36 3.95 -0.16 -7.93
CA LEU A 36 5.28 0.12 -8.44
C LEU A 36 5.53 1.63 -8.37
N SER A 37 6.63 2.00 -7.71
CA SER A 37 7.05 3.40 -7.59
C SER A 37 8.48 3.53 -8.09
N LYS A 38 8.72 4.53 -8.93
CA LYS A 38 10.06 4.80 -9.46
C LYS A 38 10.43 6.24 -9.14
N GLY A 39 10.83 6.48 -7.89
CA GLY A 39 11.09 7.82 -7.40
C GLY A 39 9.84 8.65 -7.12
N HIS A 40 8.66 8.04 -7.21
CA HIS A 40 7.41 8.75 -6.99
C HIS A 40 7.19 9.06 -5.51
N TYR A 41 6.51 10.16 -5.25
CA TYR A 41 6.17 10.60 -3.90
C TYR A 41 4.85 11.36 -3.95
N SER A 42 4.22 11.48 -2.78
CA SER A 42 2.96 12.20 -2.65
C SER A 42 3.16 13.69 -2.89
N ALA A 43 2.20 14.33 -3.54
CA ALA A 43 2.24 15.77 -3.72
C ALA A 43 2.29 16.47 -2.36
N GLU A 44 2.93 17.64 -2.31
CA GLU A 44 3.06 18.42 -1.09
C GLU A 44 1.67 18.71 -0.51
N ASN A 45 1.54 18.56 0.81
CA ASN A 45 0.30 18.77 1.55
C ASN A 45 -0.83 17.80 1.17
N THR A 46 -0.49 16.70 0.52
CA THR A 46 -1.46 15.64 0.21
C THR A 46 -1.30 14.51 1.20
N TRP A 47 -2.40 14.13 1.85
CA TRP A 47 -2.44 13.05 2.82
C TRP A 47 -3.45 12.00 2.39
N TYR A 48 -3.03 10.73 2.42
CA TYR A 48 -3.96 9.63 2.25
C TYR A 48 -4.79 9.46 3.53
N ASP A 49 -6.07 9.35 3.35
CA ASP A 49 -7.03 9.15 4.44
C ASP A 49 -8.07 8.17 3.93
N GLN A 50 -7.88 6.91 4.24
CA GLN A 50 -8.66 5.82 3.66
C GLN A 50 -9.65 5.27 4.66
N THR A 51 -10.79 4.79 4.14
CA THR A 51 -11.81 4.14 4.97
C THR A 51 -11.47 2.69 5.28
N GLN A 52 -10.48 2.14 4.58
CA GLN A 52 -10.05 0.76 4.73
C GLN A 52 -8.77 0.69 5.56
N THR A 53 -8.60 -0.41 6.28
CA THR A 53 -7.31 -0.75 6.87
C THR A 53 -6.39 -1.25 5.77
N GLU A 54 -5.15 -0.83 5.78
CA GLU A 54 -4.17 -1.25 4.79
C GLU A 54 -2.99 -1.94 5.46
N TRP A 55 -2.68 -3.16 5.02
CA TRP A 55 -1.43 -3.82 5.34
C TRP A 55 -0.52 -3.73 4.13
N VAL A 56 0.67 -3.17 4.30
CA VAL A 56 1.57 -2.94 3.16
C VAL A 56 2.98 -3.38 3.51
N VAL A 57 3.62 -4.08 2.58
CA VAL A 57 5.02 -4.50 2.71
C VAL A 57 5.81 -3.97 1.52
N LEU A 58 7.01 -3.47 1.79
CA LEU A 58 7.95 -3.11 0.74
C LEU A 58 8.78 -4.34 0.40
N LEU A 59 8.73 -4.77 -0.86
CA LEU A 59 9.44 -5.96 -1.32
C LEU A 59 10.79 -5.62 -1.96
N GLN A 60 10.91 -4.44 -2.54
CA GLN A 60 12.13 -4.00 -3.23
C GLN A 60 12.23 -2.48 -3.17
N GLY A 61 13.45 -1.96 -3.08
CA GLY A 61 13.70 -0.53 -3.00
C GLY A 61 13.67 -0.04 -1.57
N GLN A 62 13.64 1.27 -1.40
CA GLN A 62 13.54 1.95 -0.11
C GLN A 62 12.56 3.10 -0.23
N ALA A 63 11.92 3.43 0.90
CA ALA A 63 10.90 4.47 0.91
C ALA A 63 10.80 5.10 2.29
N ARG A 64 10.20 6.28 2.35
CA ARG A 64 9.86 6.95 3.62
C ARG A 64 8.39 7.31 3.61
N ILE A 65 7.72 7.00 4.71
CA ILE A 65 6.31 7.36 4.93
C ILE A 65 6.23 8.28 6.14
N SER A 66 5.53 9.39 5.97
CA SER A 66 5.25 10.34 7.03
C SER A 66 3.81 10.22 7.51
N PHE A 67 3.60 10.57 8.78
CA PHE A 67 2.31 10.54 9.45
C PHE A 67 2.03 11.89 10.07
N VAL A 68 0.75 12.24 10.18
CA VAL A 68 0.36 13.53 10.79
C VAL A 68 0.79 13.59 12.25
N ASP A 69 0.64 12.48 12.98
CA ASP A 69 0.76 12.49 14.44
C ASP A 69 2.02 11.77 14.97
N SER A 70 2.93 11.37 14.10
CA SER A 70 4.12 10.65 14.56
C SER A 70 5.30 10.90 13.61
N ALA A 71 6.48 10.42 14.02
CA ALA A 71 7.69 10.59 13.25
C ALA A 71 7.64 9.79 11.94
N PRO A 72 8.35 10.25 10.90
CA PRO A 72 8.46 9.48 9.65
C PRO A 72 9.13 8.14 9.88
N ILE A 73 8.79 7.18 9.03
CA ILE A 73 9.34 5.83 9.08
C ILE A 73 10.04 5.53 7.74
N ASP A 74 11.29 5.09 7.83
CA ASP A 74 12.03 4.59 6.68
C ASP A 74 11.81 3.10 6.54
N LEU A 75 11.50 2.65 5.31
CA LEU A 75 11.23 1.25 5.01
C LEU A 75 12.33 0.67 4.13
N ASN A 76 12.76 -0.52 4.49
CA ASN A 76 13.66 -1.37 3.71
C ASN A 76 12.92 -2.62 3.25
N PRO A 77 13.46 -3.37 2.27
CA PRO A 77 12.79 -4.58 1.80
C PRO A 77 12.46 -5.54 2.95
N GLY A 78 11.23 -5.99 2.98
CA GLY A 78 10.72 -6.86 4.02
C GLY A 78 10.02 -6.14 5.16
N ASP A 79 10.17 -4.83 5.29
CA ASP A 79 9.45 -4.06 6.29
C ASP A 79 7.97 -3.91 5.89
N TYR A 80 7.08 -4.05 6.86
CA TYR A 80 5.66 -3.88 6.61
C TYR A 80 5.02 -3.01 7.69
N LEU A 81 3.91 -2.40 7.32
CA LEU A 81 3.14 -1.54 8.21
C LEU A 81 1.68 -1.96 8.16
N LEU A 82 1.02 -1.85 9.31
CA LEU A 82 -0.43 -1.91 9.38
C LEU A 82 -0.93 -0.48 9.58
N LEU A 83 -1.67 0.03 8.60
CA LEU A 83 -2.22 1.38 8.60
C LEU A 83 -3.72 1.28 8.86
N PRO A 84 -4.18 1.60 10.08
CA PRO A 84 -5.61 1.58 10.38
C PRO A 84 -6.38 2.54 9.48
N ALA A 85 -7.68 2.30 9.34
CA ALA A 85 -8.56 3.23 8.64
C ALA A 85 -8.37 4.65 9.20
N HIS A 86 -8.36 5.63 8.31
CA HIS A 86 -8.21 7.06 8.64
C HIS A 86 -6.87 7.44 9.28
N CYS A 87 -5.87 6.56 9.20
CA CYS A 87 -4.50 6.90 9.55
C CYS A 87 -3.91 7.75 8.43
N LYS A 88 -3.83 9.06 8.63
CA LYS A 88 -3.34 9.97 7.61
C LYS A 88 -1.84 9.78 7.41
N HIS A 89 -1.45 9.49 6.19
CA HIS A 89 -0.06 9.24 5.84
C HIS A 89 0.24 9.70 4.42
N ARG A 90 1.52 9.79 4.10
CA ARG A 90 1.98 10.15 2.77
C ARG A 90 3.32 9.50 2.50
N VAL A 91 3.65 9.31 1.23
CA VAL A 91 4.95 8.82 0.80
C VAL A 91 5.84 10.03 0.55
N ASP A 92 6.91 10.18 1.33
CA ASP A 92 7.83 11.31 1.20
C ASP A 92 8.81 11.11 0.05
N TRP A 93 9.31 9.90 -0.12
CA TRP A 93 10.17 9.55 -1.24
C TRP A 93 10.20 8.04 -1.44
N THR A 94 10.59 7.65 -2.63
CA THR A 94 10.86 6.26 -3.01
C THR A 94 12.12 6.23 -3.85
N THR A 95 12.81 5.09 -3.86
CA THR A 95 13.95 4.92 -4.75
C THR A 95 13.46 4.74 -6.19
N SER A 96 14.28 5.17 -7.15
CA SER A 96 14.01 4.90 -8.57
C SER A 96 14.82 3.71 -9.08
N GLU A 97 15.97 3.45 -8.49
CA GLU A 97 16.80 2.29 -8.81
C GLU A 97 17.31 1.65 -7.52
N PRO A 98 16.88 0.43 -7.25
CA PRO A 98 15.83 -0.30 -7.98
C PRO A 98 14.47 0.35 -7.81
N VAL A 99 13.56 0.03 -8.73
CA VAL A 99 12.16 0.45 -8.60
C VAL A 99 11.58 -0.13 -7.30
N CYS A 100 10.72 0.65 -6.64
CA CYS A 100 10.04 0.15 -5.44
C CYS A 100 8.89 -0.75 -5.83
N ILE A 101 8.85 -1.93 -5.22
CA ILE A 101 7.76 -2.89 -5.38
C ILE A 101 7.11 -3.06 -4.02
N TRP A 102 5.80 -2.78 -3.98
CA TRP A 102 5.00 -2.89 -2.77
C TRP A 102 3.92 -3.95 -2.98
N LEU A 103 3.56 -4.63 -1.92
CA LEU A 103 2.35 -5.44 -1.86
C LEU A 103 1.45 -4.84 -0.80
N ALA A 104 0.25 -4.44 -1.21
CA ALA A 104 -0.71 -3.82 -0.32
C ALA A 104 -2.00 -4.65 -0.27
N ILE A 105 -2.52 -4.83 0.94
CA ILE A 105 -3.79 -5.49 1.16
C ILE A 105 -4.71 -4.49 1.85
N HIS A 106 -5.78 -4.10 1.15
CA HIS A 106 -6.80 -3.21 1.68
C HIS A 106 -7.94 -4.06 2.21
N ILE A 107 -8.30 -3.83 3.47
CA ILE A 107 -9.30 -4.62 4.17
C ILE A 107 -10.46 -3.72 4.53
N GLN A 108 -11.65 -4.04 4.02
CA GLN A 108 -12.87 -3.36 4.40
C GLN A 108 -13.39 -3.99 5.68
N GLU A 109 -13.21 -3.29 6.78
CA GLU A 109 -13.66 -3.78 8.06
C GLU A 109 -15.16 -3.57 8.24
N GLU A 110 -15.74 -4.34 9.15
CA GLU A 110 -17.14 -4.17 9.49
C GLU A 110 -17.37 -2.79 10.05
N ASN A 111 -18.54 -2.24 9.74
CA ASN A 111 -18.98 -0.98 10.29
C ASN A 111 -19.11 -1.10 11.79
N SER A 112 -18.61 -0.09 12.53
CA SER A 112 -18.70 -0.07 13.99
C SER A 112 -20.14 -0.14 14.51
N ASN A 113 -21.12 0.36 13.73
CA ASN A 113 -22.52 0.26 14.09
C ASN A 113 -23.00 -1.18 14.04
N ASP A 114 -22.60 -1.92 13.02
CA ASP A 114 -22.93 -3.34 12.92
C ASP A 114 -22.32 -4.12 14.07
N TYR A 115 -21.09 -3.79 14.41
CA TYR A 115 -20.39 -4.40 15.51
C TYR A 115 -21.07 -4.13 16.85
N GLN A 116 -21.49 -2.89 17.07
CA GLN A 116 -22.19 -2.51 18.31
C GLN A 116 -23.52 -3.23 18.42
N ASN A 117 -24.24 -3.39 17.33
CA ASN A 117 -25.52 -4.10 17.33
C ASN A 117 -25.34 -5.58 17.65
N VAL A 118 -24.23 -6.16 17.26
CA VAL A 118 -23.92 -7.55 17.56
C VAL A 118 -23.41 -7.71 18.99
N GLY A 119 -22.66 -6.72 19.48
CA GLY A 119 -22.07 -6.77 20.80
C GLY A 119 -23.05 -6.53 21.94
N ASP A 120 -24.18 -5.97 21.63
CA ASP A 120 -25.23 -5.71 22.61
C ASP A 120 -26.21 -6.90 22.64
#